data_af4cad29548aea795f4c0f425aac980e
#
_entry.id   af4cad29548aea795f4c0f425aac980e
#
_cell.length_a   1.000
_cell.length_b   1.000
_cell.length_c   1.000
_cell.angle_alpha   90.00
_cell.angle_beta   90.00
_cell.angle_gamma   90.00
#
_symmetry.space_group_name_H-M   'P 1'
#
loop_
_entity.id
_entity.type
_entity.pdbx_description
1 polymer ?
#
loop_
_entity_poly.entity_id
_entity_poly.type
_entity_poly.pdbx_seq_one_letter_code
_entity_poly.pdbx_strand_id
1 'polypeptide(L)'
;DWLGEEMGSISSIPHETREVNVKEQISIKSGKKELLFNLVDTPGIATKIDYEDFVKHGLSVKKAKERAKEATKGVIDAIKWLDDMDAVIVVLDSTYDPYSQVNITIIGNLQARNIPVLIVANKVDLKKSDIKKIEAAFPQYEVVGISAKYGKHMDQFYEALFALVG
;
A
#
# COMPACT_ATOMS: atom_id res chain seq x y z
N ASP A 1 7.04 -1.84 -10.31
CA ASP A 1 5.86 -2.72 -10.35
C ASP A 1 6.29 -4.18 -10.35
N TRP A 2 5.83 -4.98 -9.38
CA TRP A 2 6.20 -6.40 -9.23
C TRP A 2 5.59 -7.31 -10.31
N LEU A 3 4.61 -6.82 -11.06
CA LEU A 3 4.04 -7.49 -12.23
C LEU A 3 4.82 -7.21 -13.53
N GLY A 4 5.85 -6.35 -13.49
CA GLY A 4 6.58 -5.90 -14.66
C GLY A 4 5.82 -4.93 -15.57
N GLU A 5 4.71 -4.38 -15.09
CA GLU A 5 3.87 -3.42 -15.80
C GLU A 5 3.56 -2.21 -14.91
N GLU A 6 3.50 -1.04 -15.50
CA GLU A 6 3.09 0.18 -14.80
C GLU A 6 1.57 0.23 -14.67
N MET A 7 1.07 0.40 -13.46
CA MET A 7 -0.36 0.55 -13.16
C MET A 7 -0.75 1.97 -12.77
N GLY A 8 0.20 2.83 -12.48
CA GLY A 8 -0.03 4.22 -12.07
C GLY A 8 1.05 5.14 -12.57
N SER A 9 0.83 6.44 -12.46
CA SER A 9 1.81 7.45 -12.81
C SER A 9 2.91 7.58 -11.76
N ILE A 10 4.15 7.84 -12.23
CA ILE A 10 5.29 8.15 -11.36
C ILE A 10 5.45 9.67 -11.33
N SER A 11 5.41 10.25 -10.14
CA SER A 11 5.49 11.70 -9.95
C SER A 11 6.30 12.05 -8.70
N SER A 12 6.94 13.21 -8.72
CA SER A 12 7.52 13.83 -7.52
C SER A 12 6.47 14.46 -6.60
N ILE A 13 5.24 14.65 -7.10
CA ILE A 13 4.11 15.17 -6.33
C ILE A 13 3.50 14.04 -5.51
N PRO A 14 3.35 14.19 -4.17
CA PRO A 14 2.72 13.18 -3.33
C PRO A 14 1.30 12.84 -3.79
N HIS A 15 0.91 11.55 -3.67
CA HIS A 15 -0.44 11.06 -3.93
C HIS A 15 -0.92 11.27 -5.37
N GLU A 16 -0.09 10.90 -6.36
CA GLU A 16 -0.41 11.02 -7.78
C GLU A 16 -1.57 10.11 -8.20
N THR A 17 -1.63 8.85 -7.72
CA THR A 17 -2.73 7.93 -8.01
C THR A 17 -4.00 8.39 -7.31
N ARG A 18 -5.02 8.77 -8.09
CA ARG A 18 -6.28 9.37 -7.60
C ARG A 18 -7.51 8.51 -7.84
N GLU A 19 -7.40 7.53 -8.72
CA GLU A 19 -8.49 6.64 -9.14
C GLU A 19 -8.14 5.19 -8.82
N VAL A 20 -9.18 4.39 -8.61
CA VAL A 20 -9.02 2.95 -8.44
C VAL A 20 -8.83 2.31 -9.80
N ASN A 21 -7.76 1.53 -9.96
CA ASN A 21 -7.48 0.76 -11.15
C ASN A 21 -7.65 -0.73 -10.86
N VAL A 22 -8.32 -1.45 -11.75
CA VAL A 22 -8.50 -2.89 -11.64
C VAL A 22 -7.77 -3.58 -12.79
N LYS A 23 -6.92 -4.55 -12.47
CA LYS A 23 -6.32 -5.45 -13.43
C LYS A 23 -6.81 -6.87 -13.19
N GLU A 24 -7.51 -7.41 -14.15
CA GLU A 24 -8.15 -8.71 -14.06
C GLU A 24 -7.25 -9.84 -14.53
N GLN A 25 -7.51 -11.04 -14.02
CA GLN A 25 -6.91 -12.31 -14.45
C GLN A 25 -5.38 -12.33 -14.42
N ILE A 26 -4.80 -11.81 -13.33
CA ILE A 26 -3.37 -11.92 -13.09
C ILE A 26 -3.06 -13.32 -12.60
N SER A 27 -2.06 -13.96 -13.23
CA SER A 27 -1.57 -15.27 -12.82
C SER A 27 -0.14 -15.15 -12.28
N ILE A 28 0.08 -15.70 -11.09
CA ILE A 28 1.41 -15.87 -10.51
C ILE A 28 1.67 -17.35 -10.29
N LYS A 29 2.87 -17.80 -10.65
CA LYS A 29 3.30 -19.19 -10.47
C LYS A 29 4.46 -19.26 -9.49
N SER A 30 4.37 -20.21 -8.56
CA SER A 30 5.46 -20.57 -7.65
C SER A 30 5.57 -22.10 -7.59
N GLY A 31 6.60 -22.64 -8.26
CA GLY A 31 6.75 -24.07 -8.42
C GLY A 31 5.57 -24.70 -9.17
N LYS A 32 4.86 -25.62 -8.51
CA LYS A 32 3.65 -26.26 -9.06
C LYS A 32 2.35 -25.54 -8.73
N LYS A 33 2.42 -24.47 -7.94
CA LYS A 33 1.26 -23.68 -7.53
C LYS A 33 1.04 -22.54 -8.51
N GLU A 34 -0.20 -22.28 -8.84
CA GLU A 34 -0.65 -21.14 -9.62
C GLU A 34 -1.73 -20.40 -8.84
N LEU A 35 -1.60 -19.08 -8.77
CA LEU A 35 -2.58 -18.20 -8.17
C LEU A 35 -3.15 -17.27 -9.25
N LEU A 36 -4.46 -17.32 -9.44
CA LEU A 36 -5.19 -16.45 -10.34
C LEU A 36 -6.03 -15.46 -9.52
N PHE A 37 -5.89 -14.16 -9.79
CA PHE A 37 -6.58 -13.12 -9.04
C PHE A 37 -6.78 -11.84 -9.85
N ASN A 38 -7.65 -10.97 -9.34
CA ASN A 38 -7.79 -9.61 -9.81
C ASN A 38 -7.06 -8.67 -8.85
N LEU A 39 -6.26 -7.79 -9.38
CA LEU A 39 -5.56 -6.78 -8.59
C LEU A 39 -6.32 -5.45 -8.67
N VAL A 40 -6.70 -4.93 -7.50
CA VAL A 40 -7.31 -3.60 -7.36
C VAL A 40 -6.26 -2.66 -6.79
N ASP A 41 -5.76 -1.75 -7.62
CA ASP A 41 -4.83 -0.71 -7.18
C ASP A 41 -5.63 0.51 -6.70
N THR A 42 -5.58 0.77 -5.42
CA THR A 42 -6.26 1.91 -4.81
C THR A 42 -5.37 3.16 -4.84
N PRO A 43 -5.96 4.36 -4.76
CA PRO A 43 -5.18 5.58 -4.56
C PRO A 43 -4.26 5.47 -3.35
N GLY A 44 -3.05 6.03 -3.47
CA GLY A 44 -2.09 6.06 -2.37
C GLY A 44 -2.69 6.70 -1.12
N ILE A 45 -2.65 5.97 -0.01
CA ILE A 45 -3.19 6.44 1.27
C ILE A 45 -2.12 7.25 1.99
N ALA A 46 -2.36 8.54 2.16
CA ALA A 46 -1.45 9.43 2.85
C ALA A 46 -1.47 9.20 4.36
N THR A 47 -0.31 9.06 4.98
CA THR A 47 -0.19 9.04 6.44
C THR A 47 -0.45 10.41 7.06
N LYS A 48 -0.23 11.46 6.29
CA LYS A 48 -0.52 12.85 6.64
C LYS A 48 -0.96 13.58 5.37
N ILE A 49 -2.16 14.10 5.36
CA ILE A 49 -2.70 14.92 4.28
C ILE A 49 -2.65 16.37 4.73
N ASP A 50 -1.66 17.11 4.24
CA ASP A 50 -1.47 18.51 4.53
C ASP A 50 -1.20 19.27 3.23
N TYR A 51 -1.99 20.32 2.97
CA TYR A 51 -1.80 21.13 1.76
C TYR A 51 -0.42 21.81 1.72
N GLU A 52 0.21 22.05 2.87
CA GLU A 52 1.55 22.65 2.95
C GLU A 52 2.60 21.73 2.33
N ASP A 53 2.45 20.42 2.40
CA ASP A 53 3.36 19.49 1.75
C ASP A 53 3.32 19.63 0.23
N PHE A 54 2.15 19.88 -0.34
CA PHE A 54 2.01 20.14 -1.78
C PHE A 54 2.60 21.50 -2.19
N VAL A 55 2.52 22.51 -1.33
CA VAL A 55 3.16 23.81 -1.56
C VAL A 55 4.69 23.65 -1.63
N LYS A 56 5.29 22.86 -0.74
CA LYS A 56 6.73 22.54 -0.77
C LYS A 56 7.18 21.88 -2.06
N HIS A 57 6.27 21.21 -2.77
CA HIS A 57 6.52 20.60 -4.08
C HIS A 57 6.21 21.54 -5.26
N GLY A 58 6.09 22.84 -5.02
CA GLY A 58 5.94 23.87 -6.05
C GLY A 58 4.51 24.19 -6.50
N LEU A 59 3.50 23.70 -5.79
CA LEU A 59 2.11 24.03 -6.05
C LEU A 59 1.70 25.36 -5.38
N SER A 60 0.81 26.13 -6.02
CA SER A 60 0.18 27.29 -5.37
C SER A 60 -0.70 26.83 -4.21
N VAL A 61 -0.93 27.71 -3.20
CA VAL A 61 -1.76 27.37 -2.03
C VAL A 61 -3.16 26.88 -2.44
N LYS A 62 -3.79 27.49 -3.44
CA LYS A 62 -5.10 27.05 -3.94
C LYS A 62 -5.03 25.65 -4.53
N LYS A 63 -4.09 25.37 -5.42
CA LYS A 63 -3.89 24.05 -6.03
C LYS A 63 -3.48 23.02 -5.00
N ALA A 64 -2.66 23.38 -4.01
CA ALA A 64 -2.27 22.48 -2.93
C ALA A 64 -3.45 22.07 -2.06
N LYS A 65 -4.36 22.99 -1.73
CA LYS A 65 -5.61 22.67 -1.01
C LYS A 65 -6.54 21.76 -1.80
N GLU A 66 -6.71 22.01 -3.09
CA GLU A 66 -7.49 21.16 -3.99
C GLU A 66 -6.89 19.75 -4.04
N ARG A 67 -5.56 19.63 -4.15
CA ARG A 67 -4.84 18.36 -4.19
C ARG A 67 -4.98 17.58 -2.88
N ALA A 68 -4.85 18.25 -1.73
CA ALA A 68 -5.05 17.63 -0.43
C ALA A 68 -6.49 17.11 -0.26
N LYS A 69 -7.48 17.86 -0.76
CA LYS A 69 -8.88 17.44 -0.75
C LYS A 69 -9.13 16.21 -1.62
N GLU A 70 -8.54 16.15 -2.81
CA GLU A 70 -8.59 14.98 -3.69
C GLU A 70 -7.93 13.75 -3.05
N ALA A 71 -6.77 13.92 -2.39
CA ALA A 71 -6.09 12.84 -1.68
C ALA A 71 -6.95 12.31 -0.52
N THR A 72 -7.63 13.17 0.24
CA THR A 72 -8.58 12.77 1.29
C THR A 72 -9.76 11.98 0.71
N LYS A 73 -10.30 12.42 -0.43
CA LYS A 73 -11.34 11.67 -1.14
C LYS A 73 -10.83 10.29 -1.56
N GLY A 74 -9.59 10.19 -2.05
CA GLY A 74 -8.97 8.93 -2.41
C GLY A 74 -8.88 7.94 -1.25
N VAL A 75 -8.56 8.41 -0.02
CA VAL A 75 -8.58 7.57 1.20
C VAL A 75 -9.98 7.05 1.49
N ILE A 76 -11.00 7.90 1.41
CA ILE A 76 -12.41 7.51 1.63
C ILE A 76 -12.86 6.49 0.59
N ASP A 77 -12.54 6.71 -0.67
CA ASP A 77 -12.88 5.80 -1.75
C ASP A 77 -12.18 4.44 -1.60
N ALA A 78 -10.90 4.44 -1.19
CA ALA A 78 -10.16 3.22 -0.89
C ALA A 78 -10.82 2.41 0.23
N ILE A 79 -11.25 3.04 1.31
CA ILE A 79 -11.95 2.37 2.43
C ILE A 79 -13.25 1.71 1.96
N LYS A 80 -14.00 2.35 1.06
CA LYS A 80 -15.24 1.79 0.51
C LYS A 80 -15.02 0.50 -0.28
N TRP A 81 -13.87 0.33 -0.92
CA TRP A 81 -13.54 -0.88 -1.65
C TRP A 81 -13.20 -2.08 -0.77
N LEU A 82 -12.91 -1.87 0.52
CA LEU A 82 -12.50 -2.94 1.43
C LEU A 82 -13.56 -4.04 1.59
N ASP A 83 -14.85 -3.70 1.52
CA ASP A 83 -15.94 -4.66 1.67
C ASP A 83 -15.99 -5.70 0.53
N ASP A 84 -15.46 -5.35 -0.63
CA ASP A 84 -15.45 -6.19 -1.84
C ASP A 84 -14.14 -6.96 -2.04
N MET A 85 -13.19 -6.86 -1.08
CA MET A 85 -11.90 -7.50 -1.18
C MET A 85 -11.87 -8.85 -0.47
N ASP A 86 -11.30 -9.86 -1.14
CA ASP A 86 -11.03 -11.19 -0.54
C ASP A 86 -9.77 -11.19 0.32
N ALA A 87 -8.80 -10.36 -0.01
CA ALA A 87 -7.58 -10.12 0.74
C ALA A 87 -7.02 -8.73 0.42
N VAL A 88 -6.25 -8.17 1.32
CA VAL A 88 -5.65 -6.84 1.16
C VAL A 88 -4.16 -6.88 1.45
N ILE A 89 -3.37 -6.28 0.56
CA ILE A 89 -1.95 -6.01 0.79
C ILE A 89 -1.83 -4.55 1.23
N VAL A 90 -1.32 -4.34 2.43
CA VAL A 90 -1.03 -3.00 2.96
C VAL A 90 0.45 -2.73 2.79
N VAL A 91 0.81 -1.79 1.92
CA VAL A 91 2.20 -1.42 1.68
C VAL A 91 2.57 -0.20 2.51
N LEU A 92 3.53 -0.37 3.40
CA LEU A 92 4.05 0.68 4.27
C LEU A 92 5.51 1.02 3.91
N ASP A 93 5.87 2.27 4.04
CA ASP A 93 7.26 2.70 4.00
C ASP A 93 7.92 2.39 5.35
N SER A 94 8.88 1.47 5.36
CA SER A 94 9.54 1.00 6.59
C SER A 94 10.43 2.04 7.27
N THR A 95 10.61 3.20 6.65
CA THR A 95 11.40 4.31 7.22
C THR A 95 10.56 5.30 8.04
N TYR A 96 9.23 5.16 8.01
CA TYR A 96 8.30 5.99 8.76
C TYR A 96 7.69 5.27 9.96
N ASP A 97 7.11 6.06 10.85
CA ASP A 97 6.39 5.54 12.00
C ASP A 97 5.09 4.84 11.56
N PRO A 98 4.90 3.54 11.87
CA PRO A 98 3.69 2.82 11.50
C PRO A 98 2.44 3.26 12.29
N TYR A 99 2.61 3.94 13.42
CA TYR A 99 1.51 4.38 14.30
C TYR A 99 0.79 5.66 13.84
N SER A 100 0.80 5.94 12.53
CA SER A 100 0.02 7.07 12.02
C SER A 100 -1.48 6.82 12.18
N GLN A 101 -2.25 7.90 12.34
CA GLN A 101 -3.72 7.81 12.46
C GLN A 101 -4.34 7.10 11.25
N VAL A 102 -3.82 7.35 10.05
CA VAL A 102 -4.33 6.73 8.82
C VAL A 102 -4.08 5.22 8.82
N ASN A 103 -2.86 4.78 9.16
CA ASN A 103 -2.54 3.35 9.23
C ASN A 103 -3.41 2.63 10.26
N ILE A 104 -3.56 3.21 11.45
CA ILE A 104 -4.40 2.65 12.52
C ILE A 104 -5.86 2.53 12.06
N THR A 105 -6.38 3.54 11.38
CA THR A 105 -7.76 3.55 10.86
C THR A 105 -7.96 2.48 9.79
N ILE A 106 -7.07 2.37 8.82
CA ILE A 106 -7.16 1.36 7.75
C ILE A 106 -7.05 -0.05 8.31
N ILE A 107 -6.02 -0.31 9.12
CA ILE A 107 -5.80 -1.64 9.71
C ILE A 107 -6.97 -2.01 10.63
N GLY A 108 -7.49 -1.08 11.42
CA GLY A 108 -8.66 -1.30 12.26
C GLY A 108 -9.93 -1.63 11.46
N ASN A 109 -10.14 -0.97 10.33
CA ASN A 109 -11.26 -1.28 9.42
C ASN A 109 -11.12 -2.68 8.79
N LEU A 110 -9.91 -3.06 8.38
CA LEU A 110 -9.64 -4.40 7.84
C LEU A 110 -9.86 -5.49 8.90
N GLN A 111 -9.40 -5.26 10.12
CA GLN A 111 -9.59 -6.18 11.23
C GLN A 111 -11.07 -6.35 11.60
N ALA A 112 -11.83 -5.26 11.66
CA ALA A 112 -13.26 -5.30 11.96
C ALA A 112 -14.08 -6.08 10.92
N ARG A 113 -13.60 -6.13 9.67
CA ARG A 113 -14.22 -6.88 8.56
C ARG A 113 -13.72 -8.32 8.44
N ASN A 114 -12.75 -8.73 9.26
CA ASN A 114 -12.08 -10.04 9.16
C ASN A 114 -11.47 -10.32 7.77
N ILE A 115 -11.00 -9.29 7.09
CA ILE A 115 -10.35 -9.43 5.79
C ILE A 115 -8.91 -9.91 6.00
N PRO A 116 -8.44 -10.96 5.30
CA PRO A 116 -7.05 -11.38 5.32
C PRO A 116 -6.12 -10.24 4.85
N VAL A 117 -5.07 -9.96 5.64
CA VAL A 117 -4.13 -8.88 5.38
C VAL A 117 -2.70 -9.37 5.38
N LEU A 118 -1.93 -8.96 4.38
CA LEU A 118 -0.48 -9.03 4.35
C LEU A 118 0.09 -7.62 4.42
N ILE A 119 0.95 -7.35 5.39
CA ILE A 119 1.67 -6.08 5.47
C ILE A 119 3.01 -6.22 4.75
N VAL A 120 3.27 -5.33 3.81
CA VAL A 120 4.52 -5.25 3.07
C VAL A 120 5.28 -4.01 3.51
N ALA A 121 6.41 -4.22 4.21
CA ALA A 121 7.32 -3.16 4.60
C ALA A 121 8.31 -2.89 3.47
N ASN A 122 8.06 -1.85 2.67
CA ASN A 122 8.93 -1.48 1.55
C ASN A 122 10.11 -0.62 2.00
N LYS A 123 11.12 -0.52 1.14
CA LYS A 123 12.34 0.27 1.32
C LYS A 123 13.30 -0.28 2.39
N VAL A 124 13.35 -1.60 2.54
CA VAL A 124 14.28 -2.24 3.50
C VAL A 124 15.77 -2.05 3.16
N ASP A 125 16.07 -1.56 1.97
CA ASP A 125 17.42 -1.18 1.54
C ASP A 125 17.92 0.11 2.20
N LEU A 126 17.04 0.90 2.79
CA LEU A 126 17.40 2.16 3.43
C LEU A 126 17.79 1.96 4.91
N LYS A 127 18.82 2.68 5.35
CA LYS A 127 19.36 2.58 6.74
C LYS A 127 18.34 2.90 7.83
N LYS A 128 17.32 3.72 7.51
CA LYS A 128 16.26 4.10 8.46
C LYS A 128 15.12 3.09 8.52
N SER A 129 15.18 2.01 7.74
CA SER A 129 14.17 0.96 7.74
C SER A 129 14.09 0.26 9.10
N ASP A 130 12.89 0.11 9.63
CA ASP A 130 12.61 -0.59 10.89
C ASP A 130 11.39 -1.51 10.77
N ILE A 131 11.63 -2.72 10.30
CA ILE A 131 10.58 -3.74 10.16
C ILE A 131 10.03 -4.17 11.51
N LYS A 132 10.90 -4.28 12.53
CA LYS A 132 10.50 -4.70 13.87
C LYS A 132 9.47 -3.78 14.50
N LYS A 133 9.56 -2.48 14.19
CA LYS A 133 8.57 -1.51 14.64
C LYS A 133 7.21 -1.74 14.00
N ILE A 134 7.18 -2.11 12.72
CA ILE A 134 5.94 -2.46 12.01
C ILE A 134 5.34 -3.76 12.55
N GLU A 135 6.16 -4.79 12.78
CA GLU A 135 5.73 -6.06 13.39
C GLU A 135 5.14 -5.84 14.79
N ALA A 136 5.78 -4.98 15.58
CA ALA A 136 5.29 -4.63 16.91
C ALA A 136 3.98 -3.82 16.89
N ALA A 137 3.79 -2.98 15.87
CA ALA A 137 2.57 -2.19 15.71
C ALA A 137 1.35 -3.03 15.31
N PHE A 138 1.57 -4.07 14.49
CA PHE A 138 0.51 -4.89 13.92
C PHE A 138 0.79 -6.39 14.09
N PRO A 139 0.89 -6.88 15.33
CA PRO A 139 1.30 -8.27 15.62
C PRO A 139 0.28 -9.32 15.15
N GLN A 140 -0.94 -8.91 14.82
CA GLN A 140 -2.00 -9.78 14.31
C GLN A 140 -1.85 -10.16 12.83
N TYR A 141 -0.93 -9.50 12.12
CA TYR A 141 -0.72 -9.74 10.69
C TYR A 141 0.73 -10.11 10.39
N GLU A 142 0.91 -10.88 9.32
CA GLU A 142 2.24 -11.16 8.78
C GLU A 142 2.83 -9.91 8.13
N VAL A 143 4.12 -9.66 8.38
CA VAL A 143 4.88 -8.54 7.80
C VAL A 143 6.03 -9.10 6.98
N VAL A 144 6.11 -8.70 5.71
CA VAL A 144 7.21 -9.04 4.81
C VAL A 144 7.97 -7.78 4.42
N GLY A 145 9.27 -7.76 4.66
CA GLY A 145 10.13 -6.66 4.25
C GLY A 145 10.67 -6.83 2.84
N ILE A 146 10.47 -5.85 1.98
CA ILE A 146 10.97 -5.85 0.59
C ILE A 146 11.70 -4.56 0.23
N SER A 147 12.48 -4.61 -0.84
CA SER A 147 12.85 -3.42 -1.60
C SER A 147 12.31 -3.56 -3.01
N ALA A 148 11.21 -2.90 -3.29
CA ALA A 148 10.60 -2.90 -4.62
C ALA A 148 11.56 -2.31 -5.68
N LYS A 149 12.35 -1.31 -5.28
CA LYS A 149 13.35 -0.67 -6.17
C LYS A 149 14.43 -1.64 -6.66
N TYR A 150 14.88 -2.54 -5.78
CA TYR A 150 15.99 -3.46 -6.06
C TYR A 150 15.55 -4.93 -6.18
N GLY A 151 14.25 -5.21 -6.11
CA GLY A 151 13.70 -6.56 -6.18
C GLY A 151 14.13 -7.48 -5.03
N LYS A 152 14.47 -6.91 -3.84
CA LYS A 152 14.92 -7.71 -2.69
C LYS A 152 13.74 -8.37 -1.99
N HIS A 153 13.92 -9.64 -1.61
CA HIS A 153 12.95 -10.45 -0.86
C HIS A 153 11.61 -10.68 -1.58
N MET A 154 11.59 -10.59 -2.90
CA MET A 154 10.38 -10.82 -3.69
C MET A 154 9.88 -12.27 -3.57
N ASP A 155 10.77 -13.26 -3.44
CA ASP A 155 10.37 -14.65 -3.23
C ASP A 155 9.57 -14.82 -1.93
N GLN A 156 10.01 -14.20 -0.84
CA GLN A 156 9.30 -14.19 0.45
C GLN A 156 7.95 -13.51 0.34
N PHE A 157 7.86 -12.42 -0.42
CA PHE A 157 6.60 -11.76 -0.72
C PHE A 157 5.62 -12.69 -1.46
N TYR A 158 6.09 -13.39 -2.50
CA TYR A 158 5.25 -14.35 -3.23
C TYR A 158 4.79 -15.51 -2.34
N GLU A 159 5.66 -16.07 -1.52
CA GLU A 159 5.29 -17.11 -0.57
C GLU A 159 4.21 -16.65 0.41
N ALA A 160 4.37 -15.46 0.98
CA ALA A 160 3.38 -14.86 1.88
C ALA A 160 2.05 -14.58 1.17
N LEU A 161 2.08 -14.13 -0.09
CA LEU A 161 0.89 -13.91 -0.90
C LEU A 161 0.13 -15.20 -1.17
N PHE A 162 0.85 -16.29 -1.54
CA PHE A 162 0.24 -17.62 -1.71
C PHE A 162 -0.38 -18.14 -0.40
N ALA A 163 0.26 -17.92 0.73
CA ALA A 163 -0.28 -18.31 2.04
C ALA A 163 -1.52 -17.50 2.43
N LEU A 164 -1.58 -16.22 2.05
CA LEU A 164 -2.70 -15.34 2.35
C LEU A 164 -4.01 -15.75 1.67
N VAL A 165 -3.93 -16.18 0.41
CA VAL A 165 -5.09 -16.46 -0.45
C VAL A 165 -5.25 -17.94 -0.83
N GLY A 166 -4.29 -18.75 -0.48
CA GLY A 166 -4.31 -20.20 -0.68
C GLY A 166 -4.85 -20.91 0.54
#